data_6b698cd07781b265656796825b4605ad
#
_entry.id   6b698cd07781b265656796825b4605ad
#
_cell.length_a   1.000
_cell.length_b   1.000
_cell.length_c   1.000
_cell.angle_alpha   90.00
_cell.angle_beta   90.00
_cell.angle_gamma   90.00
#
_symmetry.space_group_name_H-M   'P 1'
#
loop_
_entity.id
_entity.type
_entity.pdbx_description
1 polymer ?
#
loop_
_entity_poly.entity_id
_entity_poly.type
_entity_poly.pdbx_seq_one_letter_code
_entity_poly.pdbx_strand_id
1 'polypeptide(L)'
;RRLITEAEDLQETAERLQSAWRAFHAGDFQIAFDIGEAIGPLGASVACKAGGIHATYLIDDDKQQLQRYEHLVGLADAAVDALPKLANSHYRRAFALGRYSQSISIAKALTQGLAGKVKESLNATLKLAPKHAEAHTAMGLYHAEIISKVGSMLGGLTYGAKAATGEKHLQTALELTPDSPIAWIEYGNGLMLLYGDKREDDAAEAYAKAAKLKPKDAMEKLDAEFAKSQIED
;
A
#
# COMPACT_ATOMS: atom_id res chain seq x y z
N ARG A 1 35.89 10.87 -19.23
CA ARG A 1 35.96 9.90 -18.12
C ARG A 1 34.79 10.05 -17.16
N ARG A 2 34.47 11.30 -16.67
CA ARG A 2 33.41 11.54 -15.69
C ARG A 2 31.99 11.17 -16.21
N LEU A 3 31.69 11.51 -17.47
CA LEU A 3 30.40 11.19 -18.10
C LEU A 3 30.22 9.68 -18.36
N ILE A 4 31.30 8.94 -18.64
CA ILE A 4 31.26 7.50 -18.81
C ILE A 4 30.98 6.82 -17.47
N THR A 5 31.60 7.25 -16.38
CA THR A 5 31.40 6.74 -15.03
C THR A 5 29.95 6.96 -14.54
N GLU A 6 29.37 8.16 -14.79
CA GLU A 6 27.96 8.44 -14.41
C GLU A 6 26.98 7.56 -15.22
N ALA A 7 27.26 7.27 -16.49
CA ALA A 7 26.44 6.39 -17.30
C ALA A 7 26.54 4.92 -16.86
N GLU A 8 27.74 4.47 -16.49
CA GLU A 8 27.98 3.12 -15.94
C GLU A 8 27.28 2.95 -14.60
N ASP A 9 27.34 3.95 -13.70
CA ASP A 9 26.65 3.94 -12.41
C ASP A 9 25.12 3.90 -12.57
N LEU A 10 24.58 4.59 -13.57
CA LEU A 10 23.14 4.55 -13.89
C LEU A 10 22.72 3.19 -14.45
N GLN A 11 23.54 2.60 -15.32
CA GLN A 11 23.28 1.26 -15.87
C GLN A 11 23.29 0.20 -14.78
N GLU A 12 24.30 0.20 -13.90
CA GLU A 12 24.37 -0.71 -12.77
C GLU A 12 23.16 -0.57 -11.84
N THR A 13 22.77 0.68 -11.52
CA THR A 13 21.60 0.95 -10.70
C THR A 13 20.31 0.41 -11.35
N ALA A 14 20.14 0.58 -12.66
CA ALA A 14 18.98 0.06 -13.40
C ALA A 14 18.94 -1.47 -13.38
N GLU A 15 20.08 -2.14 -13.55
CA GLU A 15 20.17 -3.60 -13.48
C GLU A 15 19.86 -4.14 -12.08
N ARG A 16 20.34 -3.47 -11.05
CA ARG A 16 20.01 -3.81 -9.65
C ARG A 16 18.53 -3.61 -9.34
N LEU A 17 17.92 -2.50 -9.81
CA LEU A 17 16.47 -2.29 -9.68
C LEU A 17 15.68 -3.39 -10.39
N GLN A 18 16.08 -3.77 -11.59
CA GLN A 18 15.45 -4.86 -12.34
C GLN A 18 15.58 -6.19 -11.60
N SER A 19 16.75 -6.48 -11.01
CA SER A 19 16.96 -7.65 -10.18
C SER A 19 16.06 -7.67 -8.95
N ALA A 20 15.92 -6.53 -8.25
CA ALA A 20 15.03 -6.40 -7.10
C ALA A 20 13.56 -6.68 -7.48
N TRP A 21 13.08 -6.13 -8.60
CA TRP A 21 11.72 -6.39 -9.07
C TRP A 21 11.52 -7.84 -9.52
N ARG A 22 12.52 -8.47 -10.14
CA ARG A 22 12.45 -9.90 -10.48
C ARG A 22 12.34 -10.77 -9.22
N ALA A 23 13.15 -10.49 -8.20
CA ALA A 23 13.08 -11.18 -6.92
C ALA A 23 11.69 -10.99 -6.27
N PHE A 24 11.14 -9.77 -6.29
CA PHE A 24 9.79 -9.47 -5.81
C PHE A 24 8.74 -10.34 -6.50
N HIS A 25 8.71 -10.35 -7.84
CA HIS A 25 7.72 -11.14 -8.60
C HIS A 25 7.91 -12.65 -8.44
N ALA A 26 9.13 -13.11 -8.13
CA ALA A 26 9.40 -14.51 -7.82
C ALA A 26 8.97 -14.93 -6.41
N GLY A 27 8.71 -13.97 -5.50
CA GLY A 27 8.36 -14.24 -4.10
C GLY A 27 9.54 -14.12 -3.12
N ASP A 28 10.74 -13.80 -3.62
CA ASP A 28 11.93 -13.59 -2.80
C ASP A 28 11.90 -12.18 -2.17
N PHE A 29 10.85 -11.90 -1.40
CA PHE A 29 10.55 -10.55 -0.91
C PHE A 29 11.65 -9.96 -0.03
N GLN A 30 12.31 -10.78 0.80
CA GLN A 30 13.44 -10.31 1.62
C GLN A 30 14.63 -9.91 0.73
N ILE A 31 14.94 -10.69 -0.29
CA ILE A 31 16.04 -10.38 -1.25
C ILE A 31 15.69 -9.09 -2.02
N ALA A 32 14.44 -8.95 -2.48
CA ALA A 32 13.97 -7.75 -3.15
C ALA A 32 14.07 -6.50 -2.27
N PHE A 33 13.72 -6.64 -0.98
CA PHE A 33 13.87 -5.59 0.01
C PHE A 33 15.35 -5.18 0.18
N ASP A 34 16.24 -6.14 0.43
CA ASP A 34 17.65 -5.89 0.70
C ASP A 34 18.35 -5.20 -0.49
N ILE A 35 18.07 -5.65 -1.72
CA ILE A 35 18.60 -5.00 -2.93
C ILE A 35 18.06 -3.58 -3.07
N GLY A 36 16.75 -3.40 -2.90
CA GLY A 36 16.10 -2.09 -3.02
C GLY A 36 16.62 -1.10 -1.99
N GLU A 37 16.75 -1.51 -0.73
CA GLU A 37 17.30 -0.69 0.34
C GLU A 37 18.75 -0.27 0.06
N ALA A 38 19.59 -1.20 -0.38
CA ALA A 38 20.99 -0.94 -0.70
C ALA A 38 21.19 0.03 -1.88
N ILE A 39 20.17 0.23 -2.73
CA ILE A 39 20.17 1.24 -3.79
C ILE A 39 19.88 2.65 -3.22
N GLY A 40 19.20 2.72 -2.06
CA GLY A 40 18.79 3.98 -1.45
C GLY A 40 17.48 4.55 -2.05
N PRO A 41 17.32 5.89 -2.16
CA PRO A 41 16.05 6.51 -2.55
C PRO A 41 15.45 6.01 -3.87
N LEU A 42 16.26 5.68 -4.87
CA LEU A 42 15.80 5.12 -6.14
C LEU A 42 15.22 3.71 -5.98
N GLY A 43 15.75 2.94 -5.03
CA GLY A 43 15.28 1.58 -4.70
C GLY A 43 14.12 1.53 -3.71
N ALA A 44 13.78 2.65 -3.07
CA ALA A 44 12.77 2.69 -2.02
C ALA A 44 11.39 2.17 -2.46
N SER A 45 11.03 2.32 -3.75
CA SER A 45 9.75 1.82 -4.23
C SER A 45 9.64 0.30 -4.14
N VAL A 46 10.67 -0.43 -4.57
CA VAL A 46 10.70 -1.89 -4.46
C VAL A 46 10.94 -2.33 -3.03
N ALA A 47 11.84 -1.67 -2.28
CA ALA A 47 12.10 -1.99 -0.88
C ALA A 47 10.84 -1.87 -0.02
N CYS A 48 10.12 -0.75 -0.12
CA CYS A 48 8.88 -0.55 0.64
C CYS A 48 7.79 -1.56 0.24
N LYS A 49 7.63 -1.88 -1.05
CA LYS A 49 6.65 -2.88 -1.49
C LYS A 49 7.02 -4.27 -0.98
N ALA A 50 8.25 -4.70 -1.22
CA ALA A 50 8.71 -6.03 -0.83
C ALA A 50 8.73 -6.22 0.69
N GLY A 51 9.29 -5.25 1.43
CA GLY A 51 9.32 -5.29 2.89
C GLY A 51 7.92 -5.26 3.52
N GLY A 52 6.99 -4.52 2.92
CA GLY A 52 5.60 -4.47 3.37
C GLY A 52 4.85 -5.80 3.13
N ILE A 53 4.96 -6.38 1.94
CA ILE A 53 4.37 -7.69 1.63
C ILE A 53 4.97 -8.79 2.48
N HIS A 54 6.30 -8.82 2.63
CA HIS A 54 6.99 -9.76 3.52
C HIS A 54 6.47 -9.67 4.96
N ALA A 55 6.36 -8.44 5.49
CA ALA A 55 5.84 -8.24 6.84
C ALA A 55 4.37 -8.66 6.98
N THR A 56 3.53 -8.36 6.00
CA THR A 56 2.09 -8.65 6.06
C THR A 56 1.79 -10.14 6.01
N TYR A 57 2.49 -10.90 5.17
CA TYR A 57 2.13 -12.29 4.88
C TYR A 57 3.09 -13.33 5.46
N LEU A 58 4.34 -12.95 5.80
CA LEU A 58 5.40 -13.91 6.11
C LEU A 58 6.11 -13.65 7.46
N ILE A 59 5.71 -12.63 8.20
CA ILE A 59 6.19 -12.39 9.57
C ILE A 59 5.03 -12.55 10.52
N ASP A 60 5.06 -13.57 11.37
CA ASP A 60 4.01 -13.85 12.36
C ASP A 60 4.16 -13.03 13.66
N ASP A 61 5.36 -12.53 13.95
CA ASP A 61 5.66 -11.77 15.17
C ASP A 61 5.29 -10.29 15.02
N ASP A 62 4.28 -9.83 15.75
CA ASP A 62 3.76 -8.45 15.70
C ASP A 62 4.84 -7.39 15.96
N LYS A 63 5.82 -7.68 16.82
CA LYS A 63 6.91 -6.74 17.13
C LYS A 63 7.86 -6.60 15.95
N GLN A 64 8.18 -7.70 15.28
CA GLN A 64 9.02 -7.68 14.08
C GLN A 64 8.29 -7.00 12.92
N GLN A 65 6.98 -7.25 12.76
CA GLN A 65 6.14 -6.53 11.78
C GLN A 65 6.19 -5.03 12.03
N LEU A 66 5.94 -4.59 13.28
CA LEU A 66 5.96 -3.19 13.64
C LEU A 66 7.32 -2.54 13.36
N GLN A 67 8.43 -3.19 13.73
CA GLN A 67 9.77 -2.71 13.45
C GLN A 67 10.03 -2.58 11.94
N ARG A 68 9.57 -3.54 11.14
CA ARG A 68 9.66 -3.47 9.69
C ARG A 68 8.89 -2.29 9.14
N TYR A 69 7.63 -2.08 9.54
CA TYR A 69 6.84 -0.94 9.07
C TYR A 69 7.44 0.40 9.48
N GLU A 70 7.96 0.52 10.70
CA GLU A 70 8.67 1.73 11.15
C GLU A 70 9.90 2.02 10.29
N HIS A 71 10.67 0.98 9.96
CA HIS A 71 11.82 1.10 9.07
C HIS A 71 11.42 1.56 7.66
N LEU A 72 10.34 0.98 7.10
CA LEU A 72 9.81 1.38 5.78
C LEU A 72 9.38 2.85 5.75
N VAL A 73 8.86 3.39 6.86
CA VAL A 73 8.52 4.83 6.96
C VAL A 73 9.77 5.67 6.75
N GLY A 74 10.89 5.32 7.40
CA GLY A 74 12.16 6.03 7.23
C GLY A 74 12.68 6.00 5.78
N LEU A 75 12.62 4.83 5.12
CA LEU A 75 13.03 4.69 3.72
C LEU A 75 12.13 5.53 2.79
N ALA A 76 10.83 5.53 3.02
CA ALA A 76 9.88 6.27 2.21
C ALA A 76 10.01 7.80 2.42
N ASP A 77 10.27 8.26 3.65
CA ASP A 77 10.54 9.67 3.93
C ASP A 77 11.79 10.14 3.18
N ALA A 78 12.89 9.38 3.25
CA ALA A 78 14.12 9.68 2.50
C ALA A 78 13.88 9.69 0.98
N ALA A 79 13.00 8.83 0.48
CA ALA A 79 12.64 8.82 -0.95
C ALA A 79 11.83 10.06 -1.36
N VAL A 80 10.92 10.54 -0.51
CA VAL A 80 10.16 11.79 -0.78
C VAL A 80 11.10 12.99 -0.78
N ASP A 81 12.05 13.06 0.15
CA ASP A 81 13.02 14.14 0.23
C ASP A 81 13.92 14.19 -1.02
N ALA A 82 14.40 13.03 -1.47
CA ALA A 82 15.29 12.93 -2.63
C ALA A 82 14.55 13.05 -3.97
N LEU A 83 13.32 12.54 -4.05
CA LEU A 83 12.56 12.39 -5.29
C LEU A 83 11.12 12.94 -5.15
N PRO A 84 10.94 14.23 -4.78
CA PRO A 84 9.61 14.79 -4.46
C PRO A 84 8.65 14.88 -5.65
N LYS A 85 9.13 14.72 -6.88
CA LYS A 85 8.32 14.73 -8.10
C LYS A 85 7.94 13.32 -8.59
N LEU A 86 8.38 12.28 -7.91
CA LEU A 86 8.06 10.90 -8.24
C LEU A 86 6.81 10.47 -7.45
N ALA A 87 5.71 10.16 -8.13
CA ALA A 87 4.45 9.78 -7.49
C ALA A 87 4.61 8.57 -6.54
N ASN A 88 5.41 7.58 -6.94
CA ASN A 88 5.66 6.39 -6.12
C ASN A 88 6.40 6.70 -4.80
N SER A 89 7.23 7.74 -4.70
CA SER A 89 7.83 8.12 -3.41
C SER A 89 6.75 8.49 -2.39
N HIS A 90 5.80 9.33 -2.78
CA HIS A 90 4.67 9.72 -1.94
C HIS A 90 3.73 8.53 -1.67
N TYR A 91 3.46 7.70 -2.67
CA TYR A 91 2.62 6.52 -2.47
C TYR A 91 3.25 5.54 -1.47
N ARG A 92 4.54 5.23 -1.58
CA ARG A 92 5.23 4.34 -0.63
C ARG A 92 5.27 4.91 0.78
N ARG A 93 5.35 6.24 0.93
CA ARG A 93 5.20 6.91 2.22
C ARG A 93 3.80 6.69 2.80
N ALA A 94 2.75 6.89 2.00
CA ALA A 94 1.39 6.63 2.45
C ALA A 94 1.17 5.16 2.84
N PHE A 95 1.69 4.22 2.05
CA PHE A 95 1.64 2.79 2.33
C PHE A 95 2.32 2.44 3.65
N ALA A 96 3.58 2.86 3.84
CA ALA A 96 4.35 2.57 5.05
C ALA A 96 3.69 3.18 6.30
N LEU A 97 3.27 4.44 6.24
CA LEU A 97 2.56 5.12 7.33
C LEU A 97 1.21 4.44 7.65
N GLY A 98 0.50 3.97 6.63
CA GLY A 98 -0.76 3.23 6.78
C GLY A 98 -0.54 1.93 7.55
N ARG A 99 0.40 1.08 7.11
CA ARG A 99 0.74 -0.17 7.79
C ARG A 99 1.25 0.07 9.22
N TYR A 100 2.13 1.04 9.42
CA TYR A 100 2.59 1.43 10.74
C TYR A 100 1.43 1.88 11.65
N SER A 101 0.50 2.67 11.13
CA SER A 101 -0.65 3.16 11.91
C SER A 101 -1.62 2.06 12.32
N GLN A 102 -1.75 1.01 11.51
CA GLN A 102 -2.57 -0.18 11.84
C GLN A 102 -1.93 -1.06 12.92
N SER A 103 -0.60 -1.01 13.06
CA SER A 103 0.17 -1.83 14.02
C SER A 103 0.40 -1.16 15.39
N ILE A 104 -0.15 0.03 15.62
CA ILE A 104 -0.03 0.77 16.90
C ILE A 104 -1.40 1.15 17.45
N SER A 105 -1.44 1.58 18.70
CA SER A 105 -2.69 2.05 19.30
C SER A 105 -3.24 3.31 18.59
N ILE A 106 -4.57 3.43 18.56
CA ILE A 106 -5.25 4.61 18.00
C ILE A 106 -4.75 5.90 18.67
N ALA A 107 -4.55 5.91 19.97
CA ALA A 107 -4.03 7.06 20.70
C ALA A 107 -2.63 7.47 20.22
N LYS A 108 -1.73 6.50 19.99
CA LYS A 108 -0.39 6.75 19.46
C LYS A 108 -0.46 7.28 18.02
N ALA A 109 -1.30 6.70 17.17
CA ALA A 109 -1.49 7.15 15.80
C ALA A 109 -2.02 8.60 15.71
N LEU A 110 -2.97 8.95 16.59
CA LEU A 110 -3.51 10.31 16.68
C LEU A 110 -2.43 11.31 17.15
N THR A 111 -1.67 10.98 18.21
CA THR A 111 -0.61 11.83 18.75
C THR A 111 0.47 12.13 17.70
N GLN A 112 0.77 11.18 16.84
CA GLN A 112 1.75 11.32 15.76
C GLN A 112 1.17 11.99 14.50
N GLY A 113 -0.14 12.25 14.45
CA GLY A 113 -0.82 12.88 13.31
C GLY A 113 -0.78 12.01 12.03
N LEU A 114 -0.73 10.68 12.17
CA LEU A 114 -0.50 9.78 11.04
C LEU A 114 -1.56 9.88 9.96
N ALA A 115 -2.83 10.05 10.34
CA ALA A 115 -3.92 10.20 9.38
C ALA A 115 -3.70 11.41 8.44
N GLY A 116 -3.25 12.54 8.97
CA GLY A 116 -2.91 13.72 8.18
C GLY A 116 -1.76 13.46 7.20
N LYS A 117 -0.69 12.82 7.68
CA LYS A 117 0.49 12.48 6.86
C LYS A 117 0.16 11.49 5.73
N VAL A 118 -0.68 10.48 6.01
CA VAL A 118 -1.17 9.54 5.00
C VAL A 118 -1.96 10.28 3.93
N LYS A 119 -2.94 11.11 4.33
CA LYS A 119 -3.77 11.88 3.39
C LYS A 119 -2.94 12.83 2.53
N GLU A 120 -1.97 13.54 3.13
CA GLU A 120 -1.06 14.43 2.42
C GLU A 120 -0.29 13.67 1.33
N SER A 121 0.29 12.52 1.69
CA SER A 121 1.06 11.68 0.77
C SER A 121 0.19 11.13 -0.36
N LEU A 122 -1.03 10.67 -0.07
CA LEU A 122 -1.98 10.20 -1.10
C LEU A 122 -2.42 11.34 -2.04
N ASN A 123 -2.68 12.53 -1.51
CA ASN A 123 -3.01 13.70 -2.32
C ASN A 123 -1.84 14.09 -3.24
N ALA A 124 -0.60 14.08 -2.74
CA ALA A 124 0.58 14.32 -3.57
C ALA A 124 0.73 13.26 -4.67
N THR A 125 0.52 11.99 -4.34
CA THR A 125 0.53 10.90 -5.33
C THR A 125 -0.50 11.11 -6.43
N LEU A 126 -1.76 11.35 -6.07
CA LEU A 126 -2.85 11.51 -7.03
C LEU A 126 -2.76 12.81 -7.84
N LYS A 127 -2.11 13.85 -7.28
CA LYS A 127 -1.78 15.07 -8.04
C LYS A 127 -0.74 14.80 -9.12
N LEU A 128 0.28 14.00 -8.83
CA LEU A 128 1.35 13.64 -9.77
C LEU A 128 0.92 12.55 -10.75
N ALA A 129 0.11 11.61 -10.31
CA ALA A 129 -0.37 10.48 -11.09
C ALA A 129 -1.87 10.22 -10.82
N PRO A 130 -2.79 10.93 -11.51
CA PRO A 130 -4.24 10.83 -11.25
C PRO A 130 -4.85 9.45 -11.51
N LYS A 131 -4.16 8.57 -12.21
CA LYS A 131 -4.58 7.18 -12.50
C LYS A 131 -3.76 6.14 -11.72
N HIS A 132 -3.21 6.51 -10.57
CA HIS A 132 -2.47 5.58 -9.71
C HIS A 132 -3.46 4.69 -8.93
N ALA A 133 -3.72 3.49 -9.43
CA ALA A 133 -4.74 2.58 -8.88
C ALA A 133 -4.55 2.27 -7.39
N GLU A 134 -3.33 1.87 -6.99
CA GLU A 134 -3.02 1.58 -5.58
C GLU A 134 -3.24 2.80 -4.66
N ALA A 135 -3.02 4.04 -5.16
CA ALA A 135 -3.29 5.25 -4.38
C ALA A 135 -4.79 5.54 -4.26
N HIS A 136 -5.59 5.18 -5.26
CA HIS A 136 -7.05 5.22 -5.16
C HIS A 136 -7.54 4.19 -4.13
N THR A 137 -7.05 2.95 -4.16
CA THR A 137 -7.35 1.95 -3.12
C THR A 137 -7.04 2.49 -1.73
N ALA A 138 -5.82 2.98 -1.51
CA ALA A 138 -5.38 3.51 -0.22
C ALA A 138 -6.18 4.76 0.23
N MET A 139 -6.60 5.63 -0.69
CA MET A 139 -7.45 6.77 -0.37
C MET A 139 -8.86 6.32 0.04
N GLY A 140 -9.41 5.32 -0.64
CA GLY A 140 -10.69 4.71 -0.26
C GLY A 140 -10.64 4.13 1.15
N LEU A 141 -9.62 3.33 1.44
CA LEU A 141 -9.38 2.77 2.77
C LEU A 141 -9.12 3.85 3.83
N TYR A 142 -8.41 4.93 3.49
CA TYR A 142 -8.25 6.06 4.40
C TYR A 142 -9.60 6.58 4.91
N HIS A 143 -10.55 6.80 4.00
CA HIS A 143 -11.90 7.26 4.37
C HIS A 143 -12.63 6.21 5.20
N ALA A 144 -12.55 4.93 4.83
CA ALA A 144 -13.20 3.83 5.49
C ALA A 144 -12.68 3.62 6.93
N GLU A 145 -11.37 3.57 7.10
CA GLU A 145 -10.69 3.40 8.38
C GLU A 145 -10.99 4.54 9.36
N ILE A 146 -10.96 5.79 8.90
CA ILE A 146 -11.29 6.94 9.75
C ILE A 146 -12.75 6.86 10.21
N ILE A 147 -13.68 6.57 9.29
CA ILE A 147 -15.10 6.46 9.63
C ILE A 147 -15.36 5.32 10.61
N SER A 148 -14.74 4.16 10.39
CA SER A 148 -14.86 3.01 11.28
C SER A 148 -14.33 3.28 12.69
N LYS A 149 -13.19 4.01 12.81
CA LYS A 149 -12.53 4.25 14.09
C LYS A 149 -13.11 5.39 14.92
N VAL A 150 -13.58 6.47 14.27
CA VAL A 150 -14.03 7.68 14.99
C VAL A 150 -15.47 8.11 14.64
N GLY A 151 -16.13 7.39 13.74
CA GLY A 151 -17.48 7.70 13.26
C GLY A 151 -17.49 8.75 12.15
N SER A 152 -18.57 8.77 11.36
CA SER A 152 -18.71 9.62 10.18
C SER A 152 -18.71 11.11 10.49
N MET A 153 -19.32 11.52 11.62
CA MET A 153 -19.40 12.93 12.01
C MET A 153 -18.02 13.50 12.35
N LEU A 154 -17.31 12.86 13.30
CA LEU A 154 -15.99 13.34 13.73
C LEU A 154 -14.95 13.14 12.62
N GLY A 155 -15.02 12.02 11.91
CA GLY A 155 -14.17 11.73 10.75
C GLY A 155 -14.34 12.79 9.65
N GLY A 156 -15.58 13.22 9.38
CA GLY A 156 -15.87 14.27 8.41
C GLY A 156 -15.33 15.64 8.82
N LEU A 157 -15.57 16.04 10.06
CA LEU A 157 -15.16 17.36 10.57
C LEU A 157 -13.64 17.48 10.71
N THR A 158 -12.98 16.47 11.25
CA THR A 158 -11.55 16.55 11.61
C THR A 158 -10.64 16.12 10.46
N TYR A 159 -11.02 15.08 9.73
CA TYR A 159 -10.16 14.43 8.72
C TYR A 159 -10.71 14.58 7.29
N GLY A 160 -11.91 15.12 7.14
CA GLY A 160 -12.60 15.23 5.84
C GLY A 160 -12.97 13.86 5.25
N ALA A 161 -13.17 12.84 6.11
CA ALA A 161 -13.54 11.49 5.69
C ALA A 161 -15.04 11.45 5.32
N LYS A 162 -15.35 10.82 4.18
CA LYS A 162 -16.73 10.69 3.67
C LYS A 162 -16.90 9.31 3.03
N ALA A 163 -17.96 8.59 3.40
CA ALA A 163 -18.21 7.23 2.90
C ALA A 163 -18.32 7.20 1.36
N ALA A 164 -19.13 8.06 0.77
CA ALA A 164 -19.29 8.10 -0.69
C ALA A 164 -17.99 8.43 -1.43
N THR A 165 -17.10 9.25 -0.83
CA THR A 165 -15.79 9.56 -1.42
C THR A 165 -14.87 8.34 -1.33
N GLY A 166 -14.87 7.65 -0.19
CA GLY A 166 -14.10 6.41 -0.01
C GLY A 166 -14.51 5.34 -1.01
N GLU A 167 -15.80 5.04 -1.09
CA GLU A 167 -16.32 4.05 -2.04
C GLU A 167 -15.99 4.41 -3.50
N LYS A 168 -16.15 5.69 -3.90
CA LYS A 168 -15.78 6.13 -5.24
C LYS A 168 -14.31 5.89 -5.57
N HIS A 169 -13.40 6.13 -4.62
CA HIS A 169 -11.99 5.84 -4.82
C HIS A 169 -11.73 4.35 -5.00
N LEU A 170 -12.36 3.48 -4.20
CA LEU A 170 -12.27 2.04 -4.34
C LEU A 170 -12.80 1.57 -5.69
N GLN A 171 -13.94 2.08 -6.15
CA GLN A 171 -14.49 1.78 -7.48
C GLN A 171 -13.54 2.23 -8.59
N THR A 172 -12.94 3.43 -8.48
CA THR A 172 -11.95 3.91 -9.45
C THR A 172 -10.74 2.98 -9.50
N ALA A 173 -10.28 2.44 -8.37
CA ALA A 173 -9.18 1.48 -8.35
C ALA A 173 -9.53 0.18 -9.11
N LEU A 174 -10.76 -0.33 -8.94
CA LEU A 174 -11.25 -1.50 -9.68
C LEU A 174 -11.35 -1.24 -11.19
N GLU A 175 -11.80 -0.04 -11.58
CA GLU A 175 -11.84 0.35 -13.00
C GLU A 175 -10.44 0.40 -13.62
N LEU A 176 -9.44 0.86 -12.86
CA LEU A 176 -8.06 0.95 -13.31
C LEU A 176 -7.33 -0.41 -13.33
N THR A 177 -7.68 -1.31 -12.43
CA THR A 177 -7.02 -2.61 -12.26
C THR A 177 -8.03 -3.74 -11.96
N PRO A 178 -8.93 -4.06 -12.92
CA PRO A 178 -10.00 -5.03 -12.70
C PRO A 178 -9.50 -6.47 -12.48
N ASP A 179 -8.27 -6.76 -12.90
CA ASP A 179 -7.62 -8.06 -12.76
C ASP A 179 -6.73 -8.19 -11.52
N SER A 180 -6.74 -7.21 -10.62
CA SER A 180 -5.91 -7.21 -9.41
C SER A 180 -6.66 -7.83 -8.24
N PRO A 181 -6.20 -8.97 -7.68
CA PRO A 181 -6.85 -9.59 -6.52
C PRO A 181 -6.94 -8.63 -5.34
N ILE A 182 -5.84 -7.92 -5.01
CA ILE A 182 -5.83 -7.00 -3.87
C ILE A 182 -6.82 -5.84 -4.04
N ALA A 183 -7.08 -5.37 -5.26
CA ALA A 183 -8.06 -4.31 -5.48
C ALA A 183 -9.48 -4.76 -5.10
N TRP A 184 -9.84 -6.00 -5.39
CA TRP A 184 -11.13 -6.58 -5.00
C TRP A 184 -11.20 -6.87 -3.50
N ILE A 185 -10.14 -7.40 -2.89
CA ILE A 185 -10.05 -7.61 -1.44
C ILE A 185 -10.28 -6.29 -0.71
N GLU A 186 -9.53 -5.24 -1.10
CA GLU A 186 -9.62 -3.95 -0.42
C GLU A 186 -10.93 -3.20 -0.72
N TYR A 187 -11.58 -3.49 -1.84
CA TYR A 187 -12.95 -3.05 -2.07
C TYR A 187 -13.92 -3.70 -1.08
N GLY A 188 -13.85 -5.01 -0.89
CA GLY A 188 -14.65 -5.73 0.11
C GLY A 188 -14.39 -5.21 1.53
N ASN A 189 -13.12 -5.10 1.93
CA ASN A 189 -12.72 -4.53 3.22
C ASN A 189 -13.31 -3.13 3.43
N GLY A 190 -13.20 -2.28 2.41
CA GLY A 190 -13.71 -0.92 2.45
C GLY A 190 -15.23 -0.85 2.62
N LEU A 191 -15.98 -1.73 1.95
CA LEU A 191 -17.43 -1.83 2.11
C LEU A 191 -17.83 -2.22 3.53
N MET A 192 -17.16 -3.21 4.12
CA MET A 192 -17.39 -3.63 5.50
C MET A 192 -17.07 -2.51 6.50
N LEU A 193 -15.96 -1.81 6.32
CA LEU A 193 -15.58 -0.68 7.18
C LEU A 193 -16.54 0.52 7.07
N LEU A 194 -17.08 0.80 5.88
CA LEU A 194 -17.96 1.94 5.64
C LEU A 194 -19.41 1.67 6.04
N TYR A 195 -19.90 0.44 5.82
CA TYR A 195 -21.33 0.14 5.88
C TYR A 195 -21.70 -1.05 6.75
N GLY A 196 -20.72 -1.85 7.20
CA GLY A 196 -20.92 -3.07 7.98
C GLY A 196 -21.80 -4.07 7.24
N ASP A 197 -22.64 -4.79 7.99
CA ASP A 197 -23.52 -5.87 7.52
C ASP A 197 -24.44 -5.47 6.36
N LYS A 198 -24.68 -4.16 6.17
CA LYS A 198 -25.53 -3.68 5.05
C LYS A 198 -24.95 -3.96 3.67
N ARG A 199 -23.64 -4.20 3.58
CA ARG A 199 -22.93 -4.48 2.33
C ARG A 199 -22.09 -5.77 2.43
N GLU A 200 -22.46 -6.68 3.34
CA GLU A 200 -21.77 -7.96 3.54
C GLU A 200 -21.79 -8.82 2.28
N ASP A 201 -22.96 -8.95 1.62
CA ASP A 201 -23.10 -9.71 0.37
C ASP A 201 -22.18 -9.17 -0.74
N ASP A 202 -22.11 -7.84 -0.88
CA ASP A 202 -21.24 -7.21 -1.88
C ASP A 202 -19.76 -7.41 -1.56
N ALA A 203 -19.39 -7.41 -0.28
CA ALA A 203 -18.03 -7.70 0.17
C ALA A 203 -17.66 -9.15 -0.10
N ALA A 204 -18.56 -10.10 0.20
CA ALA A 204 -18.38 -11.54 -0.10
C ALA A 204 -18.22 -11.77 -1.60
N GLU A 205 -19.01 -11.10 -2.46
CA GLU A 205 -18.86 -11.17 -3.91
C GLU A 205 -17.48 -10.66 -4.36
N ALA A 206 -16.98 -9.56 -3.75
CA ALA A 206 -15.68 -9.02 -4.06
C ALA A 206 -14.54 -9.99 -3.69
N TYR A 207 -14.60 -10.63 -2.51
CA TYR A 207 -13.65 -11.67 -2.13
C TYR A 207 -13.71 -12.89 -3.05
N ALA A 208 -14.92 -13.36 -3.39
CA ALA A 208 -15.11 -14.47 -4.31
C ALA A 208 -14.53 -14.16 -5.71
N LYS A 209 -14.60 -12.91 -6.15
CA LYS A 209 -13.99 -12.47 -7.40
C LYS A 209 -12.45 -12.44 -7.29
N ALA A 210 -11.89 -11.90 -6.22
CA ALA A 210 -10.45 -11.92 -5.97
C ALA A 210 -9.89 -13.35 -5.99
N ALA A 211 -10.57 -14.29 -5.29
CA ALA A 211 -10.16 -15.68 -5.19
C ALA A 211 -10.15 -16.43 -6.54
N LYS A 212 -10.94 -15.98 -7.52
CA LYS A 212 -11.03 -16.59 -8.86
C LYS A 212 -10.05 -15.99 -9.87
N LEU A 213 -9.44 -14.86 -9.57
CA LEU A 213 -8.46 -14.24 -10.46
C LEU A 213 -7.21 -15.12 -10.56
N LYS A 214 -6.65 -15.20 -11.78
CA LYS A 214 -5.39 -15.92 -12.00
C LYS A 214 -4.22 -15.04 -11.57
N PRO A 215 -3.43 -15.44 -10.56
CA PRO A 215 -2.27 -14.67 -10.12
C PRO A 215 -1.22 -14.52 -11.22
N LYS A 216 -0.65 -13.34 -11.34
CA LYS A 216 0.41 -13.00 -12.32
C LYS A 216 1.81 -13.11 -11.70
N ASP A 217 1.89 -13.02 -10.38
CA ASP A 217 3.14 -13.12 -9.63
C ASP A 217 2.91 -13.71 -8.22
N ALA A 218 3.99 -13.81 -7.44
CA ALA A 218 3.94 -14.38 -6.10
C ALA A 218 3.10 -13.55 -5.12
N MET A 219 3.07 -12.21 -5.25
CA MET A 219 2.24 -11.35 -4.40
C MET A 219 0.76 -11.60 -4.69
N GLU A 220 0.35 -11.57 -5.96
CA GLU A 220 -1.05 -11.84 -6.34
C GLU A 220 -1.50 -13.25 -5.93
N LYS A 221 -0.55 -14.23 -5.87
CA LYS A 221 -0.85 -15.57 -5.36
C LYS A 221 -1.19 -15.53 -3.87
N LEU A 222 -0.43 -14.81 -3.05
CA LEU A 222 -0.74 -14.62 -1.63
C LEU A 222 -2.07 -13.91 -1.44
N ASP A 223 -2.36 -12.87 -2.21
CA ASP A 223 -3.62 -12.14 -2.18
C ASP A 223 -4.80 -13.08 -2.53
N ALA A 224 -4.69 -13.89 -3.59
CA ALA A 224 -5.73 -14.82 -3.98
C ALA A 224 -5.96 -15.96 -2.95
N GLU A 225 -4.90 -16.44 -2.31
CA GLU A 225 -4.96 -17.43 -1.22
C GLU A 225 -5.63 -16.82 0.00
N PHE A 226 -5.30 -15.59 0.36
CA PHE A 226 -5.97 -14.84 1.42
C PHE A 226 -7.46 -14.66 1.13
N ALA A 227 -7.82 -14.24 -0.10
CA ALA A 227 -9.22 -14.09 -0.47
C ALA A 227 -10.03 -15.40 -0.38
N LYS A 228 -9.41 -16.54 -0.68
CA LYS A 228 -10.03 -17.86 -0.52
C LYS A 228 -10.32 -18.17 0.94
N SER A 229 -9.37 -17.90 1.83
CA SER A 229 -9.59 -18.16 3.27
C SER A 229 -10.74 -17.34 3.86
N GLN A 230 -11.03 -16.15 3.30
CA GLN A 230 -12.13 -15.31 3.78
C GLN A 230 -13.51 -15.76 3.35
N ILE A 231 -13.65 -16.71 2.41
CA ILE A 231 -14.93 -17.21 1.93
C ILE A 231 -15.17 -18.68 2.31
N GLU A 232 -14.17 -19.36 2.89
CA GLU A 232 -14.27 -20.75 3.35
C GLU A 232 -14.70 -20.86 4.83
N ASP A 233 -14.66 -19.75 5.58
CA ASP A 233 -15.12 -19.62 6.97
C ASP A 233 -16.58 -19.17 7.03
#